data_eab5b41f5732d05c87a11b38319bcb55
#
_entry.id   eab5b41f5732d05c87a11b38319bcb55
#
_cell.length_a   1.000
_cell.length_b   1.000
_cell.length_c   1.000
_cell.angle_alpha   90.00
_cell.angle_beta   90.00
_cell.angle_gamma   90.00
#
_symmetry.space_group_name_H-M   'P 1'
#
loop_
_entity.id
_entity.type
_entity.pdbx_description
1 polymer ?
#
loop_
_entity_poly.entity_id
_entity_poly.type
_entity_poly.pdbx_seq_one_letter_code
_entity_poly.pdbx_strand_id
1 'polypeptide(L)'
;MVLYLFVVNPALAQNALVVGVLLGFAAFILMFRYARPFAKQTRLKLVVEIFVMLAFLTIVLVPAGGPDNPLVNLYLLPIVTAALALGKRATALVMLLVCACYALLATATIGSEALTVDFATEAAGLLAPFVLVAFSTTLLVDNIYVAKQRIRALSDRDELTGVYNLRAFTRLAEREHDLASRAERVYSILLVDIEHLKALNDTYGHEAGNRAVKLVADALVRLTRSTDIGTDRFCIG
;
A
#
# COMPACT_ATOMS: atom_id res chain seq x y z
N MET A 1 15.13 18.02 -4.69
CA MET A 1 16.45 17.40 -5.02
C MET A 1 17.16 18.12 -6.15
N VAL A 2 16.58 18.20 -7.37
CA VAL A 2 17.21 18.89 -8.52
C VAL A 2 17.56 20.35 -8.18
N LEU A 3 16.63 21.10 -7.60
CA LEU A 3 16.86 22.50 -7.19
C LEU A 3 17.99 22.62 -6.14
N TYR A 4 18.08 21.71 -5.18
CA TYR A 4 19.16 21.65 -4.20
C TYR A 4 20.53 21.45 -4.87
N LEU A 5 20.63 20.49 -5.80
CA LEU A 5 21.88 20.24 -6.54
C LEU A 5 22.35 21.44 -7.33
N PHE A 6 21.43 22.18 -7.99
CA PHE A 6 21.78 23.36 -8.78
C PHE A 6 22.13 24.56 -7.93
N VAL A 7 21.49 24.76 -6.78
CA VAL A 7 21.64 25.97 -5.94
C VAL A 7 22.79 25.82 -4.93
N VAL A 8 22.90 24.64 -4.29
CA VAL A 8 23.83 24.43 -3.17
C VAL A 8 25.20 23.92 -3.66
N ASN A 9 25.23 23.12 -4.72
CA ASN A 9 26.49 22.62 -5.27
C ASN A 9 26.49 22.63 -6.80
N PRO A 10 26.76 23.77 -7.44
CA PRO A 10 26.73 23.92 -8.89
C PRO A 10 27.78 23.05 -9.62
N ALA A 11 28.83 22.61 -8.95
CA ALA A 11 29.82 21.70 -9.51
C ALA A 11 29.22 20.30 -9.80
N LEU A 12 28.25 19.87 -9.01
CA LEU A 12 27.52 18.60 -9.26
C LEU A 12 26.62 18.68 -10.50
N ALA A 13 26.07 19.86 -10.77
CA ALA A 13 25.26 20.08 -11.98
C ALA A 13 26.07 20.01 -13.27
N GLN A 14 27.38 20.23 -13.20
CA GLN A 14 28.32 20.11 -14.33
C GLN A 14 28.84 18.66 -14.51
N ASN A 15 28.58 17.78 -13.54
CA ASN A 15 28.99 16.38 -13.64
C ASN A 15 28.01 15.62 -14.53
N ALA A 16 28.48 15.25 -15.75
CA ALA A 16 27.66 14.55 -16.76
C ALA A 16 27.07 13.24 -16.22
N LEU A 17 27.76 12.54 -15.32
CA LEU A 17 27.29 11.30 -14.70
C LEU A 17 26.06 11.59 -13.81
N VAL A 18 26.13 12.61 -12.96
CA VAL A 18 25.01 13.00 -12.06
C VAL A 18 23.79 13.41 -12.89
N VAL A 19 23.97 14.21 -13.91
CA VAL A 19 22.90 14.63 -14.81
C VAL A 19 22.29 13.41 -15.55
N GLY A 20 23.13 12.52 -16.07
CA GLY A 20 22.68 11.30 -16.73
C GLY A 20 21.85 10.39 -15.82
N VAL A 21 22.30 10.19 -14.57
CA VAL A 21 21.58 9.38 -13.58
C VAL A 21 20.25 10.03 -13.17
N LEU A 22 20.20 11.36 -13.03
CA LEU A 22 18.96 12.10 -12.76
C LEU A 22 17.94 11.97 -13.90
N LEU A 23 18.39 12.12 -15.15
CA LEU A 23 17.52 11.96 -16.31
C LEU A 23 17.05 10.51 -16.46
N GLY A 24 17.91 9.52 -16.23
CA GLY A 24 17.56 8.10 -16.23
C GLY A 24 16.53 7.76 -15.18
N PHE A 25 16.66 8.29 -13.98
CA PHE A 25 15.68 8.09 -12.91
C PHE A 25 14.35 8.78 -13.20
N ALA A 26 14.37 9.99 -13.75
CA ALA A 26 13.15 10.66 -14.17
C ALA A 26 12.42 9.88 -15.29
N ALA A 27 13.16 9.38 -16.28
CA ALA A 27 12.63 8.54 -17.35
C ALA A 27 12.04 7.23 -16.79
N PHE A 28 12.74 6.59 -15.84
CA PHE A 28 12.24 5.39 -15.14
C PHE A 28 10.92 5.64 -14.42
N ILE A 29 10.82 6.73 -13.63
CA ILE A 29 9.57 7.10 -12.94
C ILE A 29 8.44 7.32 -13.94
N LEU A 30 8.69 8.08 -15.00
CA LEU A 30 7.68 8.37 -16.03
C LEU A 30 7.21 7.08 -16.70
N MET A 31 8.14 6.21 -17.09
CA MET A 31 7.83 4.93 -17.73
C MET A 31 7.02 4.03 -16.80
N PHE A 32 7.47 3.84 -15.54
CA PHE A 32 6.82 2.95 -14.59
C PHE A 32 5.45 3.47 -14.11
N ARG A 33 5.26 4.79 -14.10
CA ARG A 33 4.01 5.40 -13.63
C ARG A 33 2.95 5.49 -14.73
N TYR A 34 3.35 5.78 -15.96
CA TYR A 34 2.42 6.12 -17.06
C TYR A 34 2.33 5.05 -18.16
N ALA A 35 3.29 4.14 -18.29
CA ALA A 35 3.19 3.06 -19.26
C ALA A 35 2.08 2.07 -18.90
N ARG A 36 1.18 1.80 -19.85
CA ARG A 36 0.02 0.90 -19.69
C ARG A 36 0.33 -0.45 -19.06
N PRO A 37 1.43 -1.19 -19.40
CA PRO A 37 1.73 -2.49 -18.80
C PRO A 37 2.00 -2.40 -17.28
N PHE A 38 2.37 -1.24 -16.76
CA PHE A 38 2.69 -1.03 -15.34
C PHE A 38 1.59 -0.28 -14.56
N ALA A 39 0.41 -0.09 -15.14
CA ALA A 39 -0.70 0.64 -14.50
C ALA A 39 -1.21 -0.05 -13.21
N LYS A 40 -1.11 -1.40 -13.13
CA LYS A 40 -1.50 -2.13 -11.91
C LYS A 40 -0.39 -2.06 -10.85
N GLN A 41 -0.76 -1.64 -9.65
CA GLN A 41 0.12 -1.63 -8.48
C GLN A 41 0.30 -3.06 -7.96
N THR A 42 1.40 -3.72 -8.35
CA THR A 42 1.78 -5.05 -7.85
C THR A 42 2.86 -4.93 -6.78
N ARG A 43 2.93 -5.91 -5.87
CA ARG A 43 4.00 -5.96 -4.85
C ARG A 43 5.39 -5.97 -5.50
N LEU A 44 5.55 -6.69 -6.60
CA LEU A 44 6.81 -6.76 -7.33
C LEU A 44 7.23 -5.39 -7.88
N LYS A 45 6.28 -4.64 -8.44
CA LYS A 45 6.53 -3.27 -8.93
C LYS A 45 7.07 -2.36 -7.82
N LEU A 46 6.45 -2.38 -6.65
CA LEU A 46 6.88 -1.57 -5.49
C LEU A 46 8.29 -1.98 -5.01
N VAL A 47 8.58 -3.26 -4.99
CA VAL A 47 9.94 -3.75 -4.65
C VAL A 47 10.98 -3.23 -5.64
N VAL A 48 10.70 -3.32 -6.95
CA VAL A 48 11.59 -2.79 -8.00
C VAL A 48 11.78 -1.28 -7.85
N GLU A 49 10.72 -0.52 -7.61
CA GLU A 49 10.78 0.94 -7.39
C GLU A 49 11.68 1.29 -6.19
N ILE A 50 11.58 0.56 -5.08
CA ILE A 50 12.42 0.76 -3.89
C ILE A 50 13.89 0.48 -4.21
N PHE A 51 14.20 -0.64 -4.90
CA PHE A 51 15.58 -0.97 -5.27
C PHE A 51 16.20 0.05 -6.22
N VAL A 52 15.45 0.49 -7.23
CA VAL A 52 15.92 1.53 -8.16
C VAL A 52 16.14 2.85 -7.44
N MET A 53 15.26 3.22 -6.50
CA MET A 53 15.41 4.43 -5.69
C MET A 53 16.65 4.36 -4.78
N LEU A 54 16.92 3.22 -4.14
CA LEU A 54 18.13 3.02 -3.33
C LEU A 54 19.40 3.11 -4.18
N ALA A 55 19.44 2.41 -5.31
CA ALA A 55 20.59 2.44 -6.21
C ALA A 55 20.84 3.86 -6.74
N PHE A 56 19.79 4.55 -7.17
CA PHE A 56 19.85 5.93 -7.62
C PHE A 56 20.42 6.87 -6.56
N LEU A 57 19.90 6.81 -5.34
CA LEU A 57 20.37 7.65 -4.24
C LEU A 57 21.84 7.39 -3.92
N THR A 58 22.25 6.11 -3.84
CA THR A 58 23.63 5.74 -3.55
C THR A 58 24.58 6.24 -4.64
N ILE A 59 24.25 6.06 -5.92
CA ILE A 59 25.09 6.50 -7.05
C ILE A 59 25.24 8.04 -7.05
N VAL A 60 24.19 8.79 -6.76
CA VAL A 60 24.23 10.26 -6.74
C VAL A 60 25.01 10.78 -5.53
N LEU A 61 24.94 10.11 -4.39
CA LEU A 61 25.60 10.55 -3.16
C LEU A 61 27.13 10.39 -3.19
N VAL A 62 27.67 9.42 -3.96
CA VAL A 62 29.13 9.25 -4.10
C VAL A 62 29.82 10.55 -4.57
N PRO A 63 29.48 11.16 -5.71
CA PRO A 63 30.09 12.42 -6.14
C PRO A 63 29.55 13.65 -5.37
N ALA A 64 28.48 13.50 -4.60
CA ALA A 64 27.88 14.61 -3.86
C ALA A 64 28.57 14.92 -2.52
N GLY A 65 29.54 14.14 -2.11
CA GLY A 65 30.27 14.36 -0.84
C GLY A 65 30.03 13.25 0.19
N GLY A 66 29.42 12.14 -0.24
CA GLY A 66 29.31 10.93 0.58
C GLY A 66 28.33 11.06 1.77
N PRO A 67 28.68 10.44 2.92
CA PRO A 67 27.82 10.34 4.08
C PRO A 67 27.50 11.69 4.76
N ASP A 68 28.37 12.68 4.60
CA ASP A 68 28.20 14.00 5.25
C ASP A 68 27.22 14.91 4.51
N ASN A 69 26.78 14.49 3.32
CA ASN A 69 25.84 15.29 2.54
C ASN A 69 24.41 15.18 3.11
N PRO A 70 23.71 16.32 3.34
CA PRO A 70 22.32 16.32 3.83
C PRO A 70 21.34 15.50 2.97
N LEU A 71 21.67 15.23 1.69
CA LEU A 71 20.87 14.39 0.80
C LEU A 71 20.78 12.92 1.27
N VAL A 72 21.63 12.47 2.20
CA VAL A 72 21.53 11.16 2.86
C VAL A 72 20.15 10.97 3.50
N ASN A 73 19.52 12.04 4.00
CA ASN A 73 18.17 11.98 4.54
C ASN A 73 17.11 11.51 3.52
N LEU A 74 17.39 11.54 2.22
CA LEU A 74 16.50 11.00 1.18
C LEU A 74 16.35 9.49 1.27
N TYR A 75 17.23 8.76 1.96
CA TYR A 75 17.03 7.35 2.27
C TYR A 75 15.78 7.06 3.13
N LEU A 76 15.19 8.10 3.74
CA LEU A 76 13.88 7.97 4.38
C LEU A 76 12.75 7.64 3.39
N LEU A 77 12.85 8.08 2.13
CA LEU A 77 11.80 7.86 1.13
C LEU A 77 11.54 6.37 0.85
N PRO A 78 12.56 5.53 0.52
CA PRO A 78 12.36 4.11 0.35
C PRO A 78 11.87 3.41 1.62
N ILE A 79 12.29 3.85 2.82
CA ILE A 79 11.83 3.30 4.11
C ILE A 79 10.34 3.56 4.32
N VAL A 80 9.91 4.81 4.16
CA VAL A 80 8.50 5.20 4.30
C VAL A 80 7.64 4.50 3.23
N THR A 81 8.12 4.43 2.00
CA THR A 81 7.41 3.71 0.91
C THR A 81 7.22 2.23 1.24
N ALA A 82 8.25 1.56 1.77
CA ALA A 82 8.16 0.17 2.20
C ALA A 82 7.17 -0.01 3.36
N ALA A 83 7.19 0.89 4.35
CA ALA A 83 6.30 0.86 5.50
C ALA A 83 4.83 0.99 5.10
N LEU A 84 4.52 1.93 4.18
CA LEU A 84 3.16 2.18 3.73
C LEU A 84 2.61 1.09 2.81
N ALA A 85 3.48 0.47 1.98
CA ALA A 85 3.03 -0.37 0.89
C ALA A 85 3.28 -1.87 1.08
N LEU A 86 4.36 -2.26 1.77
CA LEU A 86 4.82 -3.65 1.86
C LEU A 86 4.73 -4.24 3.29
N GLY A 87 4.60 -3.37 4.31
CA GLY A 87 4.44 -3.77 5.71
C GLY A 87 5.75 -4.04 6.46
N LYS A 88 5.64 -4.42 7.74
CA LYS A 88 6.73 -4.46 8.74
C LYS A 88 8.00 -5.21 8.30
N ARG A 89 7.84 -6.44 7.77
CA ARG A 89 8.99 -7.29 7.38
C ARG A 89 9.78 -6.66 6.23
N ALA A 90 9.08 -6.12 5.25
CA ALA A 90 9.71 -5.45 4.12
C ALA A 90 10.40 -4.15 4.56
N THR A 91 9.80 -3.38 5.47
CA THR A 91 10.40 -2.18 6.04
C THR A 91 11.70 -2.49 6.76
N ALA A 92 11.75 -3.56 7.56
CA ALA A 92 12.96 -4.00 8.23
C ALA A 92 14.08 -4.40 7.23
N LEU A 93 13.72 -5.11 6.15
CA LEU A 93 14.67 -5.46 5.09
C LEU A 93 15.18 -4.22 4.34
N VAL A 94 14.30 -3.27 4.03
CA VAL A 94 14.70 -2.01 3.38
C VAL A 94 15.59 -1.19 4.30
N MET A 95 15.32 -1.17 5.61
CA MET A 95 16.19 -0.51 6.59
C MET A 95 17.60 -1.13 6.62
N LEU A 96 17.69 -2.46 6.61
CA LEU A 96 18.99 -3.16 6.50
C LEU A 96 19.72 -2.81 5.20
N LEU A 97 18.98 -2.74 4.08
CA LEU A 97 19.54 -2.32 2.79
C LEU A 97 20.03 -0.87 2.82
N VAL A 98 19.31 0.04 3.45
CA VAL A 98 19.74 1.43 3.63
C VAL A 98 21.02 1.49 4.45
N CYS A 99 21.12 0.73 5.55
CA CYS A 99 22.36 0.64 6.34
C CYS A 99 23.53 0.09 5.50
N ALA A 100 23.28 -0.92 4.66
CA ALA A 100 24.30 -1.47 3.76
C ALA A 100 24.73 -0.46 2.68
N CYS A 101 23.77 0.26 2.07
CA CYS A 101 24.05 1.33 1.11
C CYS A 101 24.84 2.49 1.75
N TYR A 102 24.51 2.86 2.98
CA TYR A 102 25.23 3.87 3.73
C TYR A 102 26.66 3.43 4.05
N ALA A 103 26.86 2.18 4.50
CA ALA A 103 28.19 1.63 4.75
C ALA A 103 29.02 1.54 3.45
N LEU A 104 28.41 1.14 2.34
CA LEU A 104 29.07 1.13 1.02
C LEU A 104 29.45 2.55 0.58
N LEU A 105 28.58 3.54 0.78
CA LEU A 105 28.84 4.93 0.48
C LEU A 105 30.02 5.45 1.31
N ALA A 106 30.04 5.16 2.60
CA ALA A 106 31.13 5.57 3.52
C ALA A 106 32.48 4.94 3.12
N THR A 107 32.52 3.63 2.87
CA THR A 107 33.75 2.95 2.44
C THR A 107 34.26 3.45 1.09
N ALA A 108 33.37 3.80 0.18
CA ALA A 108 33.72 4.32 -1.14
C ALA A 108 34.28 5.76 -1.11
N THR A 109 33.89 6.56 -0.11
CA THR A 109 34.26 7.99 -0.01
C THR A 109 35.36 8.27 1.02
N ILE A 110 35.32 7.61 2.18
CA ILE A 110 36.20 7.84 3.32
C ILE A 110 37.27 6.72 3.44
N GLY A 111 37.05 5.58 2.78
CA GLY A 111 37.98 4.46 2.80
C GLY A 111 38.02 3.72 4.14
N SER A 112 39.23 3.44 4.65
CA SER A 112 39.41 2.66 5.90
C SER A 112 38.92 3.38 7.17
N GLU A 113 38.77 4.69 7.15
CA GLU A 113 38.24 5.47 8.28
C GLU A 113 36.77 5.12 8.55
N ALA A 114 36.02 4.65 7.56
CA ALA A 114 34.65 4.17 7.73
C ALA A 114 34.52 2.93 8.65
N LEU A 115 35.65 2.28 9.00
CA LEU A 115 35.69 1.11 9.89
C LEU A 115 36.06 1.48 11.33
N THR A 116 36.17 2.78 11.66
CA THR A 116 36.48 3.25 13.01
C THR A 116 35.24 3.26 13.91
N VAL A 117 35.47 3.15 15.22
CA VAL A 117 34.41 3.22 16.23
C VAL A 117 33.75 4.61 16.23
N ASP A 118 34.54 5.66 15.98
CA ASP A 118 34.05 7.05 15.96
C ASP A 118 33.06 7.25 14.80
N PHE A 119 33.40 6.77 13.61
CA PHE A 119 32.48 6.77 12.48
C PHE A 119 31.21 5.95 12.75
N ALA A 120 31.35 4.79 13.42
CA ALA A 120 30.18 3.96 13.76
C ALA A 120 29.22 4.68 14.72
N THR A 121 29.74 5.49 15.65
CA THR A 121 28.90 6.28 16.57
C THR A 121 28.19 7.44 15.86
N GLU A 122 28.86 8.14 14.95
CA GLU A 122 28.26 9.17 14.10
C GLU A 122 27.17 8.57 13.18
N ALA A 123 27.47 7.47 12.51
CA ALA A 123 26.53 6.75 11.67
C ALA A 123 25.30 6.28 12.45
N ALA A 124 25.48 5.77 13.66
CA ALA A 124 24.35 5.39 14.52
C ALA A 124 23.46 6.59 14.88
N GLY A 125 24.06 7.74 15.20
CA GLY A 125 23.33 8.98 15.44
C GLY A 125 22.51 9.45 14.24
N LEU A 126 23.08 9.36 13.04
CA LEU A 126 22.42 9.75 11.79
C LEU A 126 21.33 8.77 11.37
N LEU A 127 21.52 7.47 11.61
CA LEU A 127 20.54 6.43 11.26
C LEU A 127 19.44 6.25 12.31
N ALA A 128 19.64 6.70 13.55
CA ALA A 128 18.64 6.60 14.61
C ALA A 128 17.28 7.25 14.26
N PRO A 129 17.23 8.45 13.66
CA PRO A 129 15.96 9.02 13.17
C PRO A 129 15.27 8.14 12.11
N PHE A 130 16.02 7.40 11.28
CA PHE A 130 15.45 6.52 10.27
C PHE A 130 14.74 5.33 10.89
N VAL A 131 15.34 4.75 11.95
CA VAL A 131 14.70 3.70 12.74
C VAL A 131 13.42 4.22 13.39
N LEU A 132 13.46 5.42 13.97
CA LEU A 132 12.29 6.04 14.59
C LEU A 132 11.16 6.29 13.58
N VAL A 133 11.49 6.81 12.39
CA VAL A 133 10.52 7.04 11.32
C VAL A 133 9.95 5.71 10.80
N ALA A 134 10.79 4.70 10.60
CA ALA A 134 10.34 3.36 10.18
C ALA A 134 9.37 2.75 11.19
N PHE A 135 9.70 2.83 12.49
CA PHE A 135 8.86 2.34 13.56
C PHE A 135 7.53 3.11 13.66
N SER A 136 7.60 4.44 13.70
CA SER A 136 6.40 5.30 13.78
C SER A 136 5.47 5.11 12.60
N THR A 137 6.01 5.01 11.38
CA THR A 137 5.21 4.80 10.17
C THR A 137 4.54 3.43 10.18
N THR A 138 5.23 2.38 10.60
CA THR A 138 4.63 1.04 10.69
C THR A 138 3.52 0.97 11.74
N LEU A 139 3.68 1.63 12.88
CA LEU A 139 2.62 1.74 13.90
C LEU A 139 1.39 2.50 13.36
N LEU A 140 1.64 3.61 12.65
CA LEU A 140 0.56 4.39 12.05
C LEU A 140 -0.25 3.57 11.03
N VAL A 141 0.42 2.81 10.18
CA VAL A 141 -0.23 1.94 9.19
C VAL A 141 -1.09 0.87 9.88
N ASP A 142 -0.60 0.24 10.93
CA ASP A 142 -1.37 -0.74 11.71
C ASP A 142 -2.63 -0.09 12.32
N ASN A 143 -2.48 1.08 12.92
CA ASN A 143 -3.61 1.80 13.51
C ASN A 143 -4.67 2.19 12.46
N ILE A 144 -4.23 2.66 11.28
CA ILE A 144 -5.13 2.97 10.15
C ILE A 144 -5.86 1.70 9.69
N TYR A 145 -5.16 0.57 9.60
CA TYR A 145 -5.76 -0.70 9.22
C TYR A 145 -6.84 -1.15 10.21
N VAL A 146 -6.54 -1.09 11.51
CA VAL A 146 -7.49 -1.43 12.58
C VAL A 146 -8.69 -0.47 12.57
N ALA A 147 -8.45 0.84 12.42
CA ALA A 147 -9.51 1.84 12.32
C ALA A 147 -10.43 1.58 11.11
N LYS A 148 -9.84 1.28 9.96
CA LYS A 148 -10.58 0.93 8.73
C LYS A 148 -11.44 -0.32 8.91
N GLN A 149 -10.90 -1.35 9.59
CA GLN A 149 -11.68 -2.55 9.91
C GLN A 149 -12.84 -2.24 10.87
N ARG A 150 -12.63 -1.38 11.87
CA ARG A 150 -13.71 -0.96 12.79
C ARG A 150 -14.82 -0.21 12.04
N ILE A 151 -14.46 0.71 11.14
CA ILE A 151 -15.43 1.44 10.32
C ILE A 151 -16.24 0.47 9.44
N ARG A 152 -15.57 -0.49 8.78
CA ARG A 152 -16.24 -1.54 8.00
C ARG A 152 -17.15 -2.43 8.88
N ALA A 153 -16.69 -2.73 10.09
CA ALA A 153 -17.49 -3.50 11.05
C ALA A 153 -18.72 -2.72 11.56
N LEU A 154 -18.71 -1.40 11.52
CA LEU A 154 -19.85 -0.55 11.85
C LEU A 154 -20.79 -0.33 10.66
N SER A 155 -20.35 -0.57 9.44
CA SER A 155 -21.20 -0.51 8.27
C SER A 155 -22.22 -1.64 8.30
N ASP A 156 -23.48 -1.32 8.14
CA ASP A 156 -24.57 -2.31 8.01
C ASP A 156 -24.74 -2.77 6.56
N ARG A 157 -24.04 -2.14 5.61
CA ARG A 157 -24.17 -2.43 4.20
C ARG A 157 -22.91 -3.05 3.63
N ASP A 158 -23.08 -3.93 2.64
CA ASP A 158 -22.00 -4.50 1.82
C ASP A 158 -21.47 -3.46 0.82
N GLU A 159 -20.15 -3.37 0.69
CA GLU A 159 -19.49 -2.37 -0.17
C GLU A 159 -19.74 -2.60 -1.67
N LEU A 160 -19.96 -3.85 -2.10
CA LEU A 160 -20.14 -4.21 -3.50
C LEU A 160 -21.58 -3.99 -3.95
N THR A 161 -22.52 -4.48 -3.16
CA THR A 161 -23.94 -4.60 -3.54
C THR A 161 -24.84 -3.52 -2.96
N GLY A 162 -24.41 -2.87 -1.89
CA GLY A 162 -25.18 -1.83 -1.18
C GLY A 162 -26.35 -2.35 -0.35
N VAL A 163 -26.66 -3.66 -0.39
CA VAL A 163 -27.65 -4.29 0.50
C VAL A 163 -27.08 -4.51 1.89
N TYR A 164 -27.86 -4.97 2.85
CA TYR A 164 -27.35 -5.26 4.18
C TYR A 164 -26.31 -6.39 4.13
N ASN A 165 -25.22 -6.23 4.87
CA ASN A 165 -24.29 -7.34 5.10
C ASN A 165 -24.94 -8.40 6.01
N LEU A 166 -24.36 -9.60 6.04
CA LEU A 166 -24.93 -10.72 6.81
C LEU A 166 -25.20 -10.35 8.28
N ARG A 167 -24.29 -9.62 8.92
CA ARG A 167 -24.43 -9.25 10.34
C ARG A 167 -25.63 -8.35 10.57
N ALA A 168 -25.83 -7.34 9.72
CA ALA A 168 -26.96 -6.45 9.81
C ALA A 168 -28.26 -7.20 9.48
N PHE A 169 -28.23 -8.04 8.45
CA PHE A 169 -29.36 -8.89 8.07
C PHE A 169 -29.80 -9.80 9.22
N THR A 170 -28.87 -10.56 9.83
CA THR A 170 -29.20 -11.48 10.94
C THR A 170 -29.86 -10.72 12.09
N ARG A 171 -29.28 -9.60 12.49
CA ARG A 171 -29.85 -8.76 13.56
C ARG A 171 -31.25 -8.24 13.22
N LEU A 172 -31.47 -7.80 11.99
CA LEU A 172 -32.76 -7.30 11.53
C LEU A 172 -33.77 -8.47 11.40
N ALA A 173 -33.36 -9.60 10.85
CA ALA A 173 -34.20 -10.78 10.68
C ALA A 173 -34.64 -11.37 12.05
N GLU A 174 -33.74 -11.45 13.01
CA GLU A 174 -34.10 -11.86 14.40
C GLU A 174 -35.15 -10.93 15.01
N ARG A 175 -34.95 -9.61 14.83
CA ARG A 175 -35.95 -8.63 15.32
C ARG A 175 -37.32 -8.80 14.65
N GLU A 176 -37.35 -8.99 13.32
CA GLU A 176 -38.61 -9.19 12.58
C GLU A 176 -39.26 -10.53 12.94
N HIS A 177 -38.44 -11.58 13.17
CA HIS A 177 -38.92 -12.85 13.69
C HIS A 177 -39.63 -12.69 15.04
N ASP A 178 -39.01 -12.00 15.99
CA ASP A 178 -39.58 -11.75 17.30
C ASP A 178 -40.89 -10.93 17.24
N LEU A 179 -40.93 -9.93 16.35
CA LEU A 179 -42.13 -9.13 16.13
C LEU A 179 -43.26 -9.94 15.48
N ALA A 180 -42.94 -10.75 14.48
CA ALA A 180 -43.90 -11.60 13.80
C ALA A 180 -44.46 -12.67 14.74
N SER A 181 -43.59 -13.29 15.56
CA SER A 181 -43.99 -14.28 16.57
C SER A 181 -44.95 -13.72 17.60
N ARG A 182 -44.69 -12.51 18.10
CA ARG A 182 -45.59 -11.84 19.08
C ARG A 182 -46.93 -11.42 18.48
N ALA A 183 -46.93 -11.07 17.19
CA ALA A 183 -48.12 -10.63 16.49
C ALA A 183 -48.85 -11.76 15.74
N GLU A 184 -48.38 -13.00 15.88
CA GLU A 184 -48.90 -14.19 15.15
C GLU A 184 -48.95 -13.98 13.64
N ARG A 185 -47.93 -13.25 13.07
CA ARG A 185 -47.84 -12.96 11.65
C ARG A 185 -46.90 -13.95 10.95
N VAL A 186 -47.26 -14.31 9.73
CA VAL A 186 -46.41 -15.16 8.87
C VAL A 186 -45.44 -14.31 8.10
N TYR A 187 -44.18 -14.77 7.97
CA TYR A 187 -43.15 -14.19 7.10
C TYR A 187 -42.50 -15.29 6.28
N SER A 188 -41.82 -14.92 5.21
CA SER A 188 -41.10 -15.87 4.34
C SER A 188 -39.63 -15.43 4.24
N ILE A 189 -38.74 -16.40 4.11
CA ILE A 189 -37.32 -16.18 3.81
C ILE A 189 -37.06 -16.74 2.41
N LEU A 190 -36.46 -15.91 1.54
CA LEU A 190 -36.04 -16.28 0.21
C LEU A 190 -34.52 -16.39 0.19
N LEU A 191 -34.01 -17.53 -0.26
CA LEU A 191 -32.59 -17.75 -0.53
C LEU A 191 -32.39 -17.74 -2.04
N VAL A 192 -31.46 -16.93 -2.53
CA VAL A 192 -31.12 -16.81 -3.95
C VAL A 192 -29.67 -17.20 -4.13
N ASP A 193 -29.36 -18.03 -5.11
CA ASP A 193 -28.01 -18.44 -5.48
C ASP A 193 -27.70 -18.10 -6.94
N ILE A 194 -26.43 -17.82 -7.23
CA ILE A 194 -25.94 -17.53 -8.58
C ILE A 194 -25.16 -18.73 -9.08
N GLU A 195 -25.79 -19.50 -9.96
CA GLU A 195 -25.14 -20.64 -10.59
C GLU A 195 -23.94 -20.21 -11.45
N HIS A 196 -22.92 -21.07 -11.48
CA HIS A 196 -21.72 -20.89 -12.30
C HIS A 196 -20.92 -19.58 -12.09
N LEU A 197 -21.07 -18.90 -10.94
CA LEU A 197 -20.31 -17.68 -10.63
C LEU A 197 -18.79 -17.91 -10.68
N LYS A 198 -18.34 -19.12 -10.25
CA LYS A 198 -16.94 -19.50 -10.33
C LYS A 198 -16.45 -19.58 -11.77
N ALA A 199 -17.20 -20.26 -12.65
CA ALA A 199 -16.86 -20.36 -14.06
C ALA A 199 -16.83 -18.99 -14.75
N LEU A 200 -17.74 -18.10 -14.39
CA LEU A 200 -17.75 -16.70 -14.86
C LEU A 200 -16.47 -15.97 -14.44
N ASN A 201 -16.05 -16.12 -13.17
CA ASN A 201 -14.81 -15.53 -12.66
C ASN A 201 -13.57 -16.08 -13.35
N ASP A 202 -13.51 -17.39 -13.56
CA ASP A 202 -12.37 -18.07 -14.19
C ASP A 202 -12.23 -17.70 -15.67
N THR A 203 -13.34 -17.45 -16.37
CA THR A 203 -13.36 -17.11 -17.80
C THR A 203 -13.14 -15.62 -18.06
N TYR A 204 -13.80 -14.74 -17.28
CA TYR A 204 -13.87 -13.30 -17.55
C TYR A 204 -13.26 -12.43 -16.45
N GLY A 205 -12.68 -13.05 -15.41
CA GLY A 205 -12.07 -12.38 -14.28
C GLY A 205 -13.07 -11.94 -13.20
N HIS A 206 -12.55 -11.69 -12.00
CA HIS A 206 -13.35 -11.34 -10.81
C HIS A 206 -14.22 -10.08 -10.99
N GLU A 207 -13.83 -9.16 -11.86
CA GLU A 207 -14.65 -7.97 -12.15
C GLU A 207 -15.98 -8.34 -12.84
N ALA A 208 -15.98 -9.38 -13.66
CA ALA A 208 -17.21 -9.87 -14.31
C ALA A 208 -18.14 -10.51 -13.27
N GLY A 209 -17.61 -11.34 -12.36
CA GLY A 209 -18.38 -11.90 -11.26
C GLY A 209 -18.94 -10.83 -10.33
N ASN A 210 -18.16 -9.83 -9.98
CA ASN A 210 -18.62 -8.71 -9.15
C ASN A 210 -19.78 -7.95 -9.82
N ARG A 211 -19.71 -7.75 -11.14
CA ARG A 211 -20.84 -7.16 -11.90
C ARG A 211 -22.09 -8.03 -11.87
N ALA A 212 -21.92 -9.35 -12.01
CA ALA A 212 -23.06 -10.28 -11.94
C ALA A 212 -23.74 -10.24 -10.56
N VAL A 213 -22.95 -10.31 -9.48
CA VAL A 213 -23.45 -10.21 -8.09
C VAL A 213 -24.19 -8.89 -7.88
N LYS A 214 -23.64 -7.77 -8.36
CA LYS A 214 -24.27 -6.46 -8.24
C LYS A 214 -25.58 -6.38 -9.02
N LEU A 215 -25.64 -6.93 -10.23
CA LEU A 215 -26.87 -6.97 -11.04
C LEU A 215 -27.99 -7.75 -10.35
N VAL A 216 -27.66 -8.89 -9.72
CA VAL A 216 -28.63 -9.69 -8.97
C VAL A 216 -29.13 -8.92 -7.74
N ALA A 217 -28.23 -8.29 -6.99
CA ALA A 217 -28.58 -7.46 -5.84
C ALA A 217 -29.50 -6.30 -6.25
N ASP A 218 -29.17 -5.58 -7.33
CA ASP A 218 -29.98 -4.48 -7.87
C ASP A 218 -31.35 -4.97 -8.35
N ALA A 219 -31.44 -6.17 -8.91
CA ALA A 219 -32.72 -6.77 -9.31
C ALA A 219 -33.57 -7.13 -8.09
N LEU A 220 -32.98 -7.74 -7.06
CA LEU A 220 -33.67 -8.07 -5.81
C LEU A 220 -34.23 -6.80 -5.12
N VAL A 221 -33.42 -5.75 -5.01
CA VAL A 221 -33.87 -4.47 -4.43
C VAL A 221 -35.03 -3.85 -5.21
N ARG A 222 -35.07 -4.04 -6.53
CA ARG A 222 -36.19 -3.51 -7.35
C ARG A 222 -37.46 -4.36 -7.24
N LEU A 223 -37.34 -5.65 -7.00
CA LEU A 223 -38.45 -6.61 -6.94
C LEU A 223 -39.04 -6.72 -5.52
N THR A 224 -38.29 -6.34 -4.50
CA THR A 224 -38.71 -6.36 -3.09
C THR A 224 -39.31 -5.02 -2.68
N ARG A 225 -40.14 -5.01 -1.64
CA ARG A 225 -40.74 -3.79 -1.07
C ARG A 225 -39.68 -3.06 -0.23
N SER A 226 -39.88 -1.79 -0.01
CA SER A 226 -38.98 -0.97 0.86
C SER A 226 -38.91 -1.46 2.30
N THR A 227 -39.88 -2.25 2.73
CA THR A 227 -39.94 -2.88 4.06
C THR A 227 -39.24 -4.23 4.12
N ASP A 228 -38.94 -4.86 2.99
CA ASP A 228 -38.30 -6.16 2.93
C ASP A 228 -36.79 -6.03 3.20
N ILE A 229 -36.22 -7.02 3.88
CA ILE A 229 -34.82 -6.98 4.29
C ILE A 229 -34.00 -7.91 3.38
N GLY A 230 -33.15 -7.33 2.55
CA GLY A 230 -32.23 -8.06 1.67
C GLY A 230 -30.79 -8.09 2.21
N THR A 231 -30.07 -9.18 1.96
CA THR A 231 -28.65 -9.36 2.32
C THR A 231 -27.79 -9.68 1.11
N ASP A 232 -26.47 -9.44 1.20
CA ASP A 232 -25.44 -9.72 0.20
C ASP A 232 -24.97 -11.17 0.15
N ARG A 233 -25.35 -12.00 1.10
CA ARG A 233 -24.92 -13.40 1.09
C ARG A 233 -25.76 -14.23 0.15
N PHE A 234 -25.16 -14.47 -1.00
CA PHE A 234 -25.55 -15.54 -1.92
C PHE A 234 -24.78 -16.79 -1.49
N CYS A 235 -25.46 -17.94 -1.32
CA CYS A 235 -24.75 -19.19 -1.11
C CYS A 235 -23.98 -19.53 -2.39
N ILE A 236 -22.65 -19.51 -2.31
CA ILE A 236 -21.77 -20.01 -3.38
C ILE A 236 -21.71 -21.52 -3.17
N GLY A 237 -22.48 -22.28 -3.98
CA GLY A 237 -22.41 -23.72 -4.07
C GLY A 237 -21.17 -24.18 -4.86
#